data_db1da9db3cdc877ca72dfd5d787c9ab4
#
_entry.id   db1da9db3cdc877ca72dfd5d787c9ab4
#
_cell.length_a   1.000
_cell.length_b   1.000
_cell.length_c   1.000
_cell.angle_alpha   90.00
_cell.angle_beta   90.00
_cell.angle_gamma   90.00
#
_symmetry.space_group_name_H-M   'P 1'
#
loop_
_entity.id
_entity.type
_entity.pdbx_description
1 polymer ?
#
loop_
_entity_poly.entity_id
_entity_poly.type
_entity_poly.pdbx_seq_one_letter_code
_entity_poly.pdbx_strand_id
1 'polypeptide(L)'
;ACFETTLTDLATAMKKHLREMPIEHASWRSLLVTASLCISGSLLATSVSAENITGFDETSTQQQRQLEAQFDQRINAAEQNDWLRKFSQKPHHVGSAAGKAIAEEVAELMEEWGYDTEIEKYEILLPTPKERLLQLVSPNQYTASLSEDSLAEDASTAEQTELLPPYNAFSTDGDVEGELVFINYGRPEDHALLERYGISLKGKIAIAKYGKSWRGIKPKLAAEKGAIGTIIYSDPADDGYVVGDTYPEGPYKHETGVQRGSVMDMPTYPGDVLTPGVGA
;
A
#
# COMPACT_ATOMS: atom_id res chain seq x y z
N ALA A 1 9.82 1.43 25.75
CA ALA A 1 10.01 2.78 26.24
C ALA A 1 11.24 2.82 27.17
N CYS A 2 12.46 2.66 26.65
CA CYS A 2 13.69 2.84 27.44
C CYS A 2 14.98 2.89 26.60
N PHE A 3 14.96 3.29 25.33
CA PHE A 3 16.18 3.37 24.51
C PHE A 3 16.31 4.65 23.66
N GLU A 4 15.37 5.58 23.68
CA GLU A 4 15.46 6.83 22.92
C GLU A 4 15.98 8.03 23.74
N THR A 5 16.06 7.93 25.07
CA THR A 5 16.48 9.04 25.93
C THR A 5 18.01 9.21 25.99
N THR A 6 18.80 8.23 25.60
CA THR A 6 20.27 8.23 25.77
C THR A 6 21.05 8.91 24.63
N LEU A 7 20.53 8.99 23.44
CA LEU A 7 21.22 9.62 22.29
C LEU A 7 21.06 11.13 22.24
N THR A 8 19.91 11.64 22.67
CA THR A 8 19.63 13.08 22.72
C THR A 8 20.39 13.76 23.86
N ASP A 9 20.59 13.07 25.00
CA ASP A 9 21.34 13.57 26.13
C ASP A 9 22.85 13.59 25.87
N LEU A 10 23.36 12.62 25.10
CA LEU A 10 24.78 12.59 24.70
C LEU A 10 25.11 13.73 23.69
N ALA A 11 24.25 14.01 22.76
CA ALA A 11 24.42 15.08 21.77
C ALA A 11 24.34 16.47 22.43
N THR A 12 23.54 16.63 23.47
CA THR A 12 23.39 17.87 24.23
C THR A 12 24.61 18.07 25.15
N ALA A 13 25.12 17.02 25.76
CA ALA A 13 26.33 17.06 26.57
C ALA A 13 27.59 17.39 25.76
N MET A 14 27.75 16.83 24.56
CA MET A 14 28.84 17.14 23.64
C MET A 14 28.81 18.61 23.16
N LYS A 15 27.64 19.16 22.85
CA LYS A 15 27.49 20.58 22.47
C LYS A 15 27.83 21.56 23.59
N LYS A 16 27.58 21.19 24.84
CA LYS A 16 27.92 22.00 25.99
C LYS A 16 29.42 22.01 26.25
N HIS A 17 30.10 20.87 26.06
CA HIS A 17 31.56 20.74 26.29
C HIS A 17 32.41 21.46 25.25
N LEU A 18 31.91 21.60 23.99
CA LEU A 18 32.57 22.34 22.92
C LEU A 18 32.46 23.88 23.04
N ARG A 19 31.60 24.40 23.90
CA ARG A 19 31.42 25.84 24.13
C ARG A 19 32.30 26.42 25.27
N GLU A 20 32.92 25.60 26.06
CA GLU A 20 33.66 26.03 27.29
C GLU A 20 35.17 25.85 27.20
N MET A 21 35.74 25.61 26.00
CA MET A 21 37.20 25.55 25.83
C MET A 21 37.78 26.97 25.58
N PRO A 22 38.65 27.50 26.46
CA PRO A 22 39.29 28.78 26.23
C PRO A 22 40.31 28.68 25.10
N ILE A 23 40.24 29.65 24.19
CA ILE A 23 41.20 29.79 23.10
C ILE A 23 42.44 30.46 23.66
N GLU A 24 43.46 29.69 24.05
CA GLU A 24 44.79 30.24 24.35
C GLU A 24 45.59 30.34 23.04
N HIS A 25 46.17 31.51 22.83
CA HIS A 25 47.03 31.87 21.72
C HIS A 25 48.35 31.07 21.74
N ALA A 26 48.42 29.97 20.99
CA ALA A 26 49.66 29.29 20.69
C ALA A 26 50.28 29.87 19.41
N SER A 27 51.52 30.33 19.47
CA SER A 27 52.24 31.04 18.45
C SER A 27 52.47 30.14 17.17
N TRP A 28 52.25 30.72 16.03
CA TRP A 28 52.35 30.12 14.69
C TRP A 28 53.74 29.55 14.31
N ARG A 29 54.72 29.59 15.18
CA ARG A 29 56.12 29.14 14.88
C ARG A 29 56.38 27.66 15.16
N SER A 30 55.55 26.98 15.95
CA SER A 30 55.70 25.55 16.24
C SER A 30 54.94 24.60 15.30
N LEU A 31 54.09 25.11 14.45
CA LEU A 31 53.26 24.32 13.54
C LEU A 31 53.97 23.94 12.22
N LEU A 32 55.10 24.53 11.89
CA LEU A 32 55.82 24.28 10.61
C LEU A 32 56.86 23.15 10.68
N VAL A 33 57.24 22.66 11.86
CA VAL A 33 58.22 21.56 12.00
C VAL A 33 57.55 20.17 12.15
N THR A 34 56.33 20.10 12.60
CA THR A 34 55.60 18.85 12.70
C THR A 34 54.87 18.42 11.43
N ALA A 35 54.67 19.33 10.45
CA ALA A 35 54.02 19.00 9.19
C ALA A 35 54.95 18.31 8.17
N SER A 36 56.29 18.34 8.36
CA SER A 36 57.23 17.76 7.41
C SER A 36 57.61 16.29 7.70
N LEU A 37 57.20 15.72 8.85
CA LEU A 37 57.52 14.33 9.21
C LEU A 37 56.36 13.34 9.00
N CYS A 38 55.18 13.83 8.62
CA CYS A 38 54.01 12.97 8.35
C CYS A 38 53.74 12.66 6.88
N ILE A 39 54.59 13.16 5.95
CA ILE A 39 54.37 12.95 4.47
C ILE A 39 55.09 11.68 3.98
N SER A 40 55.86 10.98 4.81
CA SER A 40 56.47 9.69 4.44
C SER A 40 55.74 8.46 4.96
N GLY A 41 54.54 8.63 5.54
CA GLY A 41 53.63 7.55 5.84
C GLY A 41 52.93 7.09 4.59
N SER A 42 53.39 5.99 4.02
CA SER A 42 52.82 5.23 2.91
C SER A 42 51.31 5.37 2.87
N LEU A 43 50.76 5.94 1.78
CA LEU A 43 49.41 5.64 1.33
C LEU A 43 49.37 4.12 1.00
N LEU A 44 49.27 3.30 2.03
CA LEU A 44 48.60 2.02 1.92
C LEU A 44 47.11 2.37 1.72
N ALA A 45 46.76 2.69 0.46
CA ALA A 45 45.40 2.52 0.02
C ALA A 45 45.09 1.05 0.26
N THR A 46 44.50 0.76 1.43
CA THR A 46 43.76 -0.47 1.58
C THR A 46 42.68 -0.37 0.51
N SER A 47 42.95 -0.96 -0.65
CA SER A 47 41.90 -1.33 -1.57
C SER A 47 40.97 -2.23 -0.76
N VAL A 48 39.88 -1.67 -0.25
CA VAL A 48 38.74 -2.46 0.17
C VAL A 48 38.36 -3.20 -1.09
N SER A 49 38.83 -4.44 -1.21
CA SER A 49 38.39 -5.35 -2.25
C SER A 49 36.88 -5.43 -2.07
N ALA A 50 36.13 -4.81 -2.96
CA ALA A 50 34.70 -4.91 -2.93
C ALA A 50 34.37 -6.39 -3.02
N GLU A 51 33.67 -6.91 -2.01
CA GLU A 51 33.29 -8.31 -1.92
C GLU A 51 32.64 -8.75 -3.23
N ASN A 52 33.06 -9.88 -3.78
CA ASN A 52 32.52 -10.38 -5.02
C ASN A 52 31.03 -10.68 -4.87
N ILE A 53 30.25 -10.39 -5.90
CA ILE A 53 28.83 -10.75 -5.94
C ILE A 53 28.76 -12.27 -6.01
N THR A 54 27.92 -12.88 -5.19
CA THR A 54 27.74 -14.33 -5.16
C THR A 54 27.41 -14.90 -6.56
N GLY A 55 28.20 -15.82 -7.05
CA GLY A 55 28.04 -16.42 -8.39
C GLY A 55 28.80 -15.70 -9.52
N PHE A 56 29.49 -14.58 -9.22
CA PHE A 56 30.30 -13.82 -10.17
C PHE A 56 31.78 -13.95 -9.81
N ASP A 57 32.64 -14.04 -10.82
CA ASP A 57 34.08 -13.82 -10.65
C ASP A 57 34.39 -12.32 -10.45
N GLU A 58 35.65 -11.97 -10.22
CA GLU A 58 36.06 -10.58 -9.97
C GLU A 58 35.73 -9.66 -11.15
N THR A 59 36.00 -10.09 -12.38
CA THR A 59 35.76 -9.30 -13.60
C THR A 59 34.28 -9.09 -13.83
N SER A 60 33.50 -10.15 -13.73
CA SER A 60 32.03 -10.10 -13.87
C SER A 60 31.38 -9.28 -12.77
N THR A 61 31.90 -9.34 -11.52
CA THR A 61 31.47 -8.47 -10.42
C THR A 61 31.67 -6.99 -10.74
N GLN A 62 32.82 -6.63 -11.29
CA GLN A 62 33.12 -5.23 -11.67
C GLN A 62 32.19 -4.78 -12.79
N GLN A 63 31.98 -5.59 -13.82
CA GLN A 63 31.06 -5.29 -14.91
C GLN A 63 29.63 -5.11 -14.41
N GLN A 64 29.15 -6.00 -13.55
CA GLN A 64 27.82 -5.92 -12.97
C GLN A 64 27.63 -4.64 -12.16
N ARG A 65 28.58 -4.28 -11.30
CA ARG A 65 28.54 -3.04 -10.52
C ARG A 65 28.54 -1.78 -11.41
N GLN A 66 29.23 -1.81 -12.54
CA GLN A 66 29.17 -0.71 -13.50
C GLN A 66 27.79 -0.59 -14.15
N LEU A 67 27.16 -1.72 -14.49
CA LEU A 67 25.79 -1.71 -15.03
C LEU A 67 24.77 -1.21 -13.97
N GLU A 68 24.90 -1.66 -12.74
CA GLU A 68 24.07 -1.19 -11.62
C GLU A 68 24.22 0.32 -11.41
N ALA A 69 25.45 0.82 -11.38
CA ALA A 69 25.69 2.25 -11.25
C ALA A 69 25.14 3.08 -12.43
N GLN A 70 25.18 2.54 -13.66
CA GLN A 70 24.54 3.19 -14.81
C GLN A 70 23.02 3.17 -14.71
N PHE A 71 22.43 2.08 -14.21
CA PHE A 71 21.01 1.99 -13.95
C PHE A 71 20.56 3.01 -12.89
N ASP A 72 21.26 3.07 -11.76
CA ASP A 72 20.94 3.99 -10.67
C ASP A 72 20.98 5.46 -11.12
N GLN A 73 21.94 5.81 -12.00
CA GLN A 73 22.05 7.16 -12.57
C GLN A 73 20.88 7.53 -13.50
N ARG A 74 20.17 6.54 -14.04
CA ARG A 74 19.03 6.76 -14.93
C ARG A 74 17.71 6.87 -14.19
N ILE A 75 17.68 6.50 -12.90
CA ILE A 75 16.47 6.65 -12.08
C ILE A 75 16.20 8.14 -11.85
N ASN A 76 15.07 8.60 -12.34
CA ASN A 76 14.65 9.99 -12.26
C ASN A 76 13.33 10.11 -11.47
N ALA A 77 13.41 10.61 -10.26
CA ALA A 77 12.24 10.76 -9.38
C ALA A 77 11.18 11.73 -9.94
N ALA A 78 11.62 12.77 -10.70
CA ALA A 78 10.68 13.71 -11.31
C ALA A 78 9.87 13.04 -12.43
N GLU A 79 10.52 12.25 -13.29
CA GLU A 79 9.88 11.50 -14.36
C GLU A 79 8.88 10.45 -13.80
N GLN A 80 9.27 9.73 -12.75
CA GLN A 80 8.39 8.79 -12.06
C GLN A 80 7.16 9.49 -11.45
N ASN A 81 7.36 10.68 -10.87
CA ASN A 81 6.25 11.48 -10.36
C ASN A 81 5.31 11.95 -11.48
N ASP A 82 5.85 12.32 -12.63
CA ASP A 82 5.04 12.74 -13.77
C ASP A 82 4.22 11.58 -14.33
N TRP A 83 4.77 10.37 -14.44
CA TRP A 83 4.03 9.16 -14.81
C TRP A 83 2.96 8.81 -13.78
N LEU A 84 3.29 8.84 -12.50
CA LEU A 84 2.32 8.59 -11.44
C LEU A 84 1.15 9.57 -11.55
N ARG A 85 1.44 10.86 -11.67
CA ARG A 85 0.41 11.91 -11.85
C ARG A 85 -0.44 11.65 -13.09
N LYS A 86 0.18 11.33 -14.23
CA LYS A 86 -0.51 11.11 -15.49
C LYS A 86 -1.44 9.91 -15.42
N PHE A 87 -0.95 8.77 -14.95
CA PHE A 87 -1.73 7.53 -14.89
C PHE A 87 -2.78 7.51 -13.76
N SER A 88 -2.70 8.41 -12.78
CA SER A 88 -3.67 8.51 -11.69
C SER A 88 -4.74 9.60 -11.88
N GLN A 89 -4.73 10.33 -13.01
CA GLN A 89 -5.66 11.45 -13.23
C GLN A 89 -7.14 11.04 -13.30
N LYS A 90 -7.42 9.81 -13.68
CA LYS A 90 -8.78 9.28 -13.84
C LYS A 90 -8.90 7.90 -13.25
N PRO A 91 -10.08 7.52 -12.74
CA PRO A 91 -10.38 6.13 -12.44
C PRO A 91 -10.20 5.27 -13.71
N HIS A 92 -9.52 4.13 -13.59
CA HIS A 92 -9.15 3.29 -14.74
C HIS A 92 -9.28 1.80 -14.43
N HIS A 93 -10.47 1.39 -13.99
CA HIS A 93 -10.73 -0.02 -13.70
C HIS A 93 -10.71 -0.90 -14.95
N VAL A 94 -10.67 -2.21 -14.74
CA VAL A 94 -10.71 -3.21 -15.82
C VAL A 94 -11.90 -2.97 -16.74
N GLY A 95 -11.63 -2.86 -18.05
CA GLY A 95 -12.66 -2.64 -19.09
C GLY A 95 -13.11 -1.18 -19.26
N SER A 96 -12.56 -0.23 -18.50
CA SER A 96 -12.86 1.20 -18.67
C SER A 96 -12.13 1.80 -19.88
N ALA A 97 -12.67 2.89 -20.43
CA ALA A 97 -12.02 3.62 -21.53
C ALA A 97 -10.68 4.24 -21.08
N ALA A 98 -10.60 4.76 -19.86
CA ALA A 98 -9.36 5.27 -19.29
C ALA A 98 -8.33 4.16 -19.11
N GLY A 99 -8.72 2.97 -18.64
CA GLY A 99 -7.82 1.81 -18.53
C GLY A 99 -7.25 1.37 -19.88
N LYS A 100 -8.08 1.38 -20.94
CA LYS A 100 -7.62 1.12 -22.32
C LYS A 100 -6.61 2.17 -22.78
N ALA A 101 -6.90 3.46 -22.58
CA ALA A 101 -6.03 4.55 -23.00
C ALA A 101 -4.65 4.48 -22.31
N ILE A 102 -4.60 4.14 -21.01
CA ILE A 102 -3.35 3.93 -20.28
C ILE A 102 -2.56 2.76 -20.86
N ALA A 103 -3.23 1.63 -21.18
CA ALA A 103 -2.55 0.47 -21.77
C ALA A 103 -1.94 0.81 -23.14
N GLU A 104 -2.66 1.55 -23.98
CA GLU A 104 -2.19 2.01 -25.29
C GLU A 104 -0.98 2.96 -25.14
N GLU A 105 -1.03 3.91 -24.21
CA GLU A 105 0.07 4.82 -23.94
C GLU A 105 1.33 4.10 -23.38
N VAL A 106 1.14 3.16 -22.47
CA VAL A 106 2.27 2.35 -21.95
C VAL A 106 2.91 1.54 -23.08
N ALA A 107 2.12 0.98 -23.99
CA ALA A 107 2.65 0.28 -25.15
C ALA A 107 3.48 1.21 -26.04
N GLU A 108 2.99 2.41 -26.35
CA GLU A 108 3.73 3.43 -27.14
C GLU A 108 5.06 3.78 -26.44
N LEU A 109 5.08 4.03 -25.13
CA LEU A 109 6.30 4.32 -24.38
C LEU A 109 7.30 3.15 -24.45
N MET A 110 6.83 1.91 -24.33
CA MET A 110 7.71 0.75 -24.44
C MET A 110 8.31 0.60 -25.83
N GLU A 111 7.55 0.88 -26.89
CA GLU A 111 8.05 0.92 -28.27
C GLU A 111 9.12 2.02 -28.47
N GLU A 112 8.90 3.22 -27.91
CA GLU A 112 9.89 4.31 -27.91
C GLU A 112 11.20 3.92 -27.21
N TRP A 113 11.11 3.07 -26.18
CA TRP A 113 12.30 2.52 -25.50
C TRP A 113 12.94 1.34 -26.21
N GLY A 114 12.39 0.92 -27.36
CA GLY A 114 12.95 -0.13 -28.23
C GLY A 114 12.48 -1.54 -27.92
N TYR A 115 11.39 -1.70 -27.18
CA TYR A 115 10.77 -3.00 -26.99
C TYR A 115 9.82 -3.32 -28.17
N ASP A 116 9.72 -4.60 -28.50
CA ASP A 116 8.66 -5.13 -29.38
C ASP A 116 7.43 -5.40 -28.51
N THR A 117 6.36 -4.61 -28.74
CA THR A 117 5.23 -4.54 -27.79
C THR A 117 3.93 -5.01 -28.46
N GLU A 118 3.20 -5.88 -27.79
CA GLU A 118 1.88 -6.34 -28.21
C GLU A 118 0.88 -6.19 -27.05
N ILE A 119 -0.34 -5.70 -27.35
CA ILE A 119 -1.45 -5.67 -26.40
C ILE A 119 -2.35 -6.86 -26.64
N GLU A 120 -2.29 -7.87 -25.78
CA GLU A 120 -3.22 -8.99 -25.78
C GLU A 120 -4.57 -8.59 -25.16
N LYS A 121 -5.68 -8.97 -25.82
CA LYS A 121 -7.04 -8.66 -25.38
C LYS A 121 -7.77 -9.93 -24.98
N TYR A 122 -8.35 -9.90 -23.79
CA TYR A 122 -9.15 -10.99 -23.26
C TYR A 122 -10.56 -10.52 -22.94
N GLU A 123 -11.57 -11.38 -23.22
CA GLU A 123 -12.92 -11.19 -22.73
C GLU A 123 -13.06 -11.90 -21.38
N ILE A 124 -13.45 -11.17 -20.35
CA ILE A 124 -13.60 -11.69 -19.00
C ILE A 124 -14.97 -11.39 -18.42
N LEU A 125 -15.44 -12.21 -17.48
CA LEU A 125 -16.60 -11.92 -16.66
C LEU A 125 -16.15 -11.17 -15.40
N LEU A 126 -16.53 -9.89 -15.29
CA LEU A 126 -16.30 -9.08 -14.11
C LEU A 126 -17.63 -8.67 -13.49
N PRO A 127 -17.95 -9.09 -12.25
CA PRO A 127 -19.20 -8.68 -11.60
C PRO A 127 -19.15 -7.19 -11.27
N THR A 128 -20.19 -6.47 -11.68
CA THR A 128 -20.39 -5.05 -11.35
C THR A 128 -21.80 -4.86 -10.78
N PRO A 129 -21.98 -4.05 -9.72
CA PRO A 129 -23.28 -3.86 -9.12
C PRO A 129 -24.18 -2.99 -10.00
N LYS A 130 -25.46 -3.34 -10.08
CA LYS A 130 -26.50 -2.50 -10.67
C LYS A 130 -27.14 -1.59 -9.63
N GLU A 131 -27.48 -2.16 -8.50
CA GLU A 131 -28.08 -1.47 -7.35
C GLU A 131 -27.36 -1.84 -6.07
N ARG A 132 -27.21 -0.88 -5.18
CA ARG A 132 -26.59 -1.06 -3.87
C ARG A 132 -27.37 -0.23 -2.85
N LEU A 133 -27.80 -0.87 -1.80
CA LEU A 133 -28.51 -0.21 -0.72
C LEU A 133 -27.99 -0.74 0.62
N LEU A 134 -27.64 0.15 1.52
CA LEU A 134 -27.29 -0.17 2.89
C LEU A 134 -28.05 0.77 3.83
N GLN A 135 -28.97 0.20 4.60
CA GLN A 135 -29.81 0.96 5.52
C GLN A 135 -29.77 0.36 6.92
N LEU A 136 -29.74 1.24 7.91
CA LEU A 136 -30.14 0.91 9.29
C LEU A 136 -31.61 1.24 9.42
N VAL A 137 -32.44 0.23 9.68
CA VAL A 137 -33.91 0.41 9.76
C VAL A 137 -34.43 0.62 11.18
N SER A 138 -33.67 0.20 12.19
CA SER A 138 -34.00 0.31 13.61
C SER A 138 -32.70 0.29 14.45
N PRO A 139 -32.64 0.96 15.63
CA PRO A 139 -33.68 1.79 16.27
C PRO A 139 -33.86 3.17 15.61
N ASN A 140 -32.87 3.65 14.84
CA ASN A 140 -32.91 4.89 14.10
C ASN A 140 -32.77 4.57 12.61
N GLN A 141 -33.49 5.32 11.77
CA GLN A 141 -33.35 5.18 10.32
C GLN A 141 -32.12 5.93 9.82
N TYR A 142 -31.28 5.24 9.04
CA TYR A 142 -30.12 5.82 8.37
C TYR A 142 -29.85 5.09 7.05
N THR A 143 -29.54 5.84 6.01
CA THR A 143 -29.12 5.29 4.73
C THR A 143 -27.68 5.73 4.45
N ALA A 144 -26.80 4.77 4.24
CA ALA A 144 -25.42 5.03 3.91
C ALA A 144 -25.29 5.58 2.47
N SER A 145 -24.45 6.59 2.27
CA SER A 145 -24.28 7.21 0.96
C SER A 145 -23.63 6.28 -0.07
N LEU A 146 -22.80 5.34 0.35
CA LEU A 146 -22.05 4.43 -0.53
C LEU A 146 -21.31 5.14 -1.68
N SER A 147 -20.81 6.33 -1.41
CA SER A 147 -20.01 7.16 -2.33
C SER A 147 -18.86 7.79 -1.57
N GLU A 148 -17.81 8.12 -2.28
CA GLU A 148 -16.66 8.86 -1.76
C GLU A 148 -16.83 10.34 -2.08
N ASP A 149 -16.45 11.21 -1.15
CA ASP A 149 -16.46 12.65 -1.37
C ASP A 149 -15.24 13.07 -2.21
N SER A 150 -15.43 14.11 -3.02
CA SER A 150 -14.32 14.74 -3.72
C SER A 150 -13.55 15.66 -2.78
N LEU A 151 -12.24 15.76 -2.98
CA LEU A 151 -11.34 16.62 -2.22
C LEU A 151 -11.03 17.87 -3.02
N ALA A 152 -11.15 19.04 -2.41
CA ALA A 152 -10.91 20.32 -3.08
C ALA A 152 -9.43 20.47 -3.53
N GLU A 153 -8.53 19.85 -2.81
CA GLU A 153 -7.09 19.86 -3.05
C GLU A 153 -6.66 18.98 -4.22
N ASP A 154 -7.51 18.03 -4.62
CA ASP A 154 -7.23 17.10 -5.72
C ASP A 154 -8.43 16.98 -6.67
N ALA A 155 -8.36 17.71 -7.78
CA ALA A 155 -9.41 17.72 -8.80
C ALA A 155 -9.67 16.34 -9.42
N SER A 156 -8.70 15.40 -9.39
CA SER A 156 -8.87 14.04 -9.91
C SER A 156 -9.93 13.24 -9.13
N THR A 157 -10.14 13.57 -7.86
CA THR A 157 -11.13 12.94 -6.99
C THR A 157 -12.58 13.31 -7.37
N ALA A 158 -12.78 14.38 -8.12
CA ALA A 158 -14.08 14.81 -8.63
C ALA A 158 -14.52 14.01 -9.89
N GLU A 159 -13.61 13.28 -10.53
CA GLU A 159 -13.92 12.46 -11.70
C GLU A 159 -14.64 11.18 -11.29
N GLN A 160 -15.95 11.15 -11.52
CA GLN A 160 -16.82 10.04 -11.10
C GLN A 160 -17.29 9.15 -12.26
N THR A 161 -16.99 9.54 -13.52
CA THR A 161 -17.58 8.92 -14.72
C THR A 161 -17.24 7.43 -14.85
N GLU A 162 -16.00 7.06 -14.54
CA GLU A 162 -15.51 5.68 -14.60
C GLU A 162 -15.14 5.14 -13.21
N LEU A 163 -15.57 5.81 -12.14
CA LEU A 163 -15.31 5.33 -10.79
C LEU A 163 -16.15 4.09 -10.49
N LEU A 164 -15.48 2.98 -10.17
CA LEU A 164 -16.18 1.79 -9.65
C LEU A 164 -16.89 2.14 -8.35
N PRO A 165 -18.17 1.82 -8.23
CA PRO A 165 -18.89 2.02 -6.98
C PRO A 165 -18.32 1.14 -5.86
N PRO A 166 -18.54 1.49 -4.58
CA PRO A 166 -18.20 0.61 -3.47
C PRO A 166 -18.97 -0.70 -3.53
N TYR A 167 -18.27 -1.83 -3.61
CA TYR A 167 -18.83 -3.18 -3.55
C TYR A 167 -17.70 -4.20 -3.32
N ASN A 168 -18.09 -5.42 -2.97
CA ASN A 168 -17.17 -6.55 -2.93
C ASN A 168 -17.42 -7.43 -4.16
N ALA A 169 -16.46 -7.46 -5.10
CA ALA A 169 -16.56 -8.29 -6.29
C ALA A 169 -16.70 -9.77 -5.91
N PHE A 170 -17.48 -10.51 -6.68
CA PHE A 170 -17.82 -11.91 -6.46
C PHE A 170 -18.66 -12.19 -5.19
N SER A 171 -19.31 -11.17 -4.62
CA SER A 171 -20.43 -11.39 -3.74
C SER A 171 -21.68 -11.78 -4.53
N THR A 172 -22.62 -12.47 -3.88
CA THR A 172 -23.89 -12.84 -4.50
C THR A 172 -24.87 -11.67 -4.50
N ASP A 173 -25.86 -11.73 -5.40
CA ASP A 173 -27.03 -10.86 -5.36
C ASP A 173 -27.93 -11.22 -4.16
N GLY A 174 -28.64 -10.22 -3.64
CA GLY A 174 -29.59 -10.43 -2.54
C GLY A 174 -30.17 -9.14 -2.01
N ASP A 175 -31.30 -9.29 -1.35
CA ASP A 175 -31.97 -8.27 -0.54
C ASP A 175 -32.30 -8.91 0.80
N VAL A 176 -31.60 -8.49 1.86
CA VAL A 176 -31.70 -9.12 3.18
C VAL A 176 -31.83 -8.07 4.26
N GLU A 177 -32.66 -8.36 5.23
CA GLU A 177 -32.81 -7.60 6.48
C GLU A 177 -32.55 -8.50 7.68
N GLY A 178 -31.82 -8.03 8.66
CA GLY A 178 -31.47 -8.80 9.85
C GLY A 178 -30.79 -7.99 10.92
N GLU A 179 -30.75 -8.56 12.11
CA GLU A 179 -30.02 -8.01 13.24
C GLU A 179 -28.52 -7.99 12.98
N LEU A 180 -27.84 -6.90 13.37
CA LEU A 180 -26.39 -6.75 13.23
C LEU A 180 -25.64 -7.44 14.37
N VAL A 181 -24.58 -8.17 14.01
CA VAL A 181 -23.61 -8.71 14.97
C VAL A 181 -22.20 -8.27 14.59
N PHE A 182 -21.53 -7.59 15.50
CA PHE A 182 -20.12 -7.22 15.34
C PHE A 182 -19.22 -8.44 15.54
N ILE A 183 -18.39 -8.74 14.54
CA ILE A 183 -17.49 -9.90 14.52
C ILE A 183 -16.02 -9.53 14.52
N ASN A 184 -15.65 -8.34 15.01
CA ASN A 184 -14.29 -7.80 15.03
C ASN A 184 -13.64 -7.88 13.64
N TYR A 185 -12.53 -8.59 13.46
CA TYR A 185 -11.89 -8.80 12.16
C TYR A 185 -12.44 -10.03 11.40
N GLY A 186 -13.39 -10.76 11.97
CA GLY A 186 -14.00 -11.94 11.35
C GLY A 186 -13.05 -13.11 11.16
N ARG A 187 -12.04 -13.27 12.01
CA ARG A 187 -11.10 -14.37 12.01
C ARG A 187 -11.65 -15.57 12.81
N PRO A 188 -11.08 -16.78 12.67
CA PRO A 188 -11.54 -17.95 13.40
C PRO A 188 -11.63 -17.72 14.92
N GLU A 189 -10.66 -17.04 15.51
CA GLU A 189 -10.67 -16.73 16.95
C GLU A 189 -11.77 -15.76 17.36
N ASP A 190 -12.14 -14.81 16.48
CA ASP A 190 -13.26 -13.89 16.73
C ASP A 190 -14.60 -14.66 16.79
N HIS A 191 -14.79 -15.58 15.86
CA HIS A 191 -15.97 -16.47 15.85
C HIS A 191 -16.00 -17.42 17.06
N ALA A 192 -14.85 -18.00 17.44
CA ALA A 192 -14.77 -18.83 18.64
C ALA A 192 -15.10 -18.05 19.93
N LEU A 193 -14.78 -16.74 19.96
CA LEU A 193 -15.16 -15.88 21.07
C LEU A 193 -16.68 -15.68 21.12
N LEU A 194 -17.32 -15.38 19.99
CA LEU A 194 -18.78 -15.24 19.92
C LEU A 194 -19.50 -16.51 20.39
N GLU A 195 -19.04 -17.68 19.95
CA GLU A 195 -19.57 -18.98 20.37
C GLU A 195 -19.49 -19.19 21.89
N ARG A 196 -18.35 -18.83 22.49
CA ARG A 196 -18.19 -18.93 23.96
C ARG A 196 -19.16 -18.04 24.73
N TYR A 197 -19.58 -16.91 24.15
CA TYR A 197 -20.58 -16.03 24.72
C TYR A 197 -22.03 -16.38 24.31
N GLY A 198 -22.23 -17.47 23.57
CA GLY A 198 -23.54 -17.88 23.08
C GLY A 198 -24.15 -16.96 22.03
N ILE A 199 -23.33 -16.17 21.34
CA ILE A 199 -23.77 -15.25 20.30
C ILE A 199 -23.80 -15.99 18.96
N SER A 200 -24.99 -16.15 18.39
CA SER A 200 -25.22 -16.83 17.11
C SER A 200 -25.31 -15.83 15.96
N LEU A 201 -24.74 -16.19 14.80
CA LEU A 201 -24.90 -15.45 13.56
C LEU A 201 -26.03 -15.92 12.66
N LYS A 202 -26.72 -17.01 13.07
CA LYS A 202 -27.78 -17.61 12.25
C LYS A 202 -28.91 -16.61 11.97
N GLY A 203 -29.13 -16.32 10.66
CA GLY A 203 -30.16 -15.39 10.22
C GLY A 203 -29.84 -13.91 10.48
N LYS A 204 -28.60 -13.60 10.83
CA LYS A 204 -28.15 -12.24 11.15
C LYS A 204 -27.18 -11.69 10.10
N ILE A 205 -26.94 -10.39 10.13
CA ILE A 205 -25.93 -9.71 9.30
C ILE A 205 -24.68 -9.48 10.16
N ALA A 206 -23.55 -9.99 9.69
CA ALA A 206 -22.27 -9.78 10.33
C ALA A 206 -21.66 -8.43 9.91
N ILE A 207 -21.03 -7.70 10.84
CA ILE A 207 -20.22 -6.53 10.53
C ILE A 207 -18.78 -6.73 11.01
N ALA A 208 -17.82 -6.60 10.10
CA ALA A 208 -16.41 -6.85 10.31
C ALA A 208 -15.55 -5.65 9.93
N LYS A 209 -14.43 -5.49 10.64
CA LYS A 209 -13.36 -4.57 10.23
C LYS A 209 -12.54 -5.15 9.09
N TYR A 210 -12.02 -4.29 8.21
CA TYR A 210 -10.87 -4.63 7.39
C TYR A 210 -9.62 -4.91 8.25
N GLY A 211 -8.63 -5.54 7.63
CA GLY A 211 -7.35 -5.83 8.30
C GLY A 211 -7.26 -7.19 8.97
N LYS A 212 -6.08 -7.52 9.43
CA LYS A 212 -5.65 -8.75 10.14
C LYS A 212 -5.83 -10.07 9.37
N SER A 213 -6.48 -10.05 8.21
CA SER A 213 -6.66 -11.21 7.32
C SER A 213 -7.12 -10.74 5.93
N TRP A 214 -7.08 -11.66 4.96
CA TRP A 214 -7.71 -11.42 3.65
C TRP A 214 -9.21 -11.16 3.81
N ARG A 215 -9.76 -10.20 3.02
CA ARG A 215 -11.16 -9.78 3.19
C ARG A 215 -12.18 -10.90 2.96
N GLY A 216 -11.91 -11.81 2.02
CA GLY A 216 -12.83 -12.89 1.66
C GLY A 216 -13.07 -13.92 2.77
N ILE A 217 -12.14 -14.07 3.72
CA ILE A 217 -12.34 -14.98 4.87
C ILE A 217 -13.48 -14.52 5.78
N LYS A 218 -13.74 -13.21 5.85
CA LYS A 218 -14.75 -12.62 6.71
C LYS A 218 -16.16 -13.05 6.33
N PRO A 219 -16.63 -12.84 5.08
CA PRO A 219 -17.94 -13.32 4.67
C PRO A 219 -18.01 -14.85 4.60
N LYS A 220 -16.93 -15.55 4.25
CA LYS A 220 -16.88 -17.00 4.22
C LYS A 220 -17.20 -17.58 5.61
N LEU A 221 -16.44 -17.22 6.63
CA LEU A 221 -16.65 -17.73 7.99
C LEU A 221 -18.00 -17.29 8.57
N ALA A 222 -18.44 -16.06 8.29
CA ALA A 222 -19.75 -15.59 8.71
C ALA A 222 -20.88 -16.44 8.09
N ALA A 223 -20.80 -16.75 6.79
CA ALA A 223 -21.77 -17.61 6.10
C ALA A 223 -21.75 -19.04 6.65
N GLU A 224 -20.59 -19.63 6.93
CA GLU A 224 -20.46 -20.94 7.57
C GLU A 224 -21.14 -20.99 8.97
N LYS A 225 -21.23 -19.84 9.66
CA LYS A 225 -21.94 -19.69 10.94
C LYS A 225 -23.40 -19.26 10.77
N GLY A 226 -23.90 -19.22 9.53
CA GLY A 226 -25.30 -18.96 9.21
C GLY A 226 -25.69 -17.50 9.08
N ALA A 227 -24.73 -16.58 8.93
CA ALA A 227 -25.02 -15.19 8.58
C ALA A 227 -25.66 -15.11 7.18
N ILE A 228 -26.61 -14.20 7.01
CA ILE A 228 -27.32 -13.95 5.74
C ILE A 228 -26.69 -12.81 4.93
N GLY A 229 -25.79 -12.03 5.55
CA GLY A 229 -25.04 -10.96 4.91
C GLY A 229 -23.82 -10.58 5.73
N THR A 230 -22.85 -9.91 5.09
CA THR A 230 -21.65 -9.41 5.74
C THR A 230 -21.33 -8.01 5.26
N ILE A 231 -21.17 -7.09 6.20
CA ILE A 231 -20.69 -5.73 5.97
C ILE A 231 -19.22 -5.68 6.37
N ILE A 232 -18.37 -5.11 5.54
CA ILE A 232 -16.95 -4.91 5.84
C ILE A 232 -16.67 -3.41 5.78
N TYR A 233 -16.04 -2.87 6.82
CA TYR A 233 -15.73 -1.45 6.90
C TYR A 233 -14.27 -1.20 7.31
N SER A 234 -13.70 -0.06 6.91
CA SER A 234 -12.43 0.43 7.41
C SER A 234 -12.66 1.13 8.74
N ASP A 235 -12.05 0.60 9.81
CA ASP A 235 -12.10 1.28 11.11
C ASP A 235 -11.13 2.46 11.10
N PRO A 236 -11.59 3.70 11.36
CA PRO A 236 -10.72 4.86 11.36
C PRO A 236 -9.60 4.81 12.41
N ALA A 237 -9.73 3.96 13.43
CA ALA A 237 -8.67 3.71 14.41
C ALA A 237 -7.60 2.71 13.92
N ASP A 238 -7.87 1.97 12.85
CA ASP A 238 -6.91 1.05 12.23
C ASP A 238 -6.25 1.66 10.98
N ASP A 239 -7.03 2.39 10.17
CA ASP A 239 -6.60 2.92 8.87
C ASP A 239 -7.46 4.14 8.47
N GLY A 240 -7.39 5.21 9.23
CA GLY A 240 -8.15 6.42 8.94
C GLY A 240 -7.76 7.61 9.81
N TYR A 241 -8.58 8.62 9.80
CA TYR A 241 -8.38 9.92 10.41
C TYR A 241 -8.17 9.93 11.94
N VAL A 242 -8.38 8.81 12.62
CA VAL A 242 -8.05 8.68 14.06
C VAL A 242 -6.56 8.34 14.26
N VAL A 243 -5.93 7.69 13.26
CA VAL A 243 -4.51 7.31 13.33
C VAL A 243 -3.61 8.49 13.00
N GLY A 244 -3.97 9.30 12.01
CA GLY A 244 -3.17 10.42 11.56
C GLY A 244 -3.83 11.17 10.41
N ASP A 245 -3.03 12.06 9.78
CA ASP A 245 -3.50 12.91 8.70
C ASP A 245 -3.98 12.10 7.49
N THR A 246 -5.10 12.53 6.92
CA THR A 246 -5.66 11.95 5.71
C THR A 246 -5.07 12.61 4.47
N TYR A 247 -5.24 11.98 3.30
CA TYR A 247 -4.84 12.59 2.04
C TYR A 247 -5.53 13.96 1.83
N PRO A 248 -4.82 15.03 1.34
CA PRO A 248 -3.44 14.99 0.82
C PRO A 248 -2.33 15.19 1.86
N GLU A 249 -2.61 15.55 3.11
CA GLU A 249 -1.61 15.83 4.14
C GLU A 249 -0.93 14.57 4.65
N GLY A 250 -1.61 13.42 4.59
CA GLY A 250 -1.11 12.13 5.06
C GLY A 250 -1.68 10.92 4.31
N PRO A 251 -1.30 9.72 4.71
CA PRO A 251 -1.62 8.49 3.96
C PRO A 251 -2.94 7.82 4.38
N TYR A 252 -3.61 8.33 5.42
CA TYR A 252 -4.77 7.66 5.98
C TYR A 252 -6.08 8.00 5.24
N LYS A 253 -7.09 7.15 5.40
CA LYS A 253 -8.38 7.29 4.74
C LYS A 253 -9.25 8.39 5.35
N HIS A 254 -9.94 9.10 4.47
CA HIS A 254 -11.07 9.95 4.85
C HIS A 254 -12.26 9.14 5.37
N GLU A 255 -13.24 9.83 5.98
CA GLU A 255 -14.47 9.22 6.48
C GLU A 255 -15.23 8.43 5.40
N THR A 256 -15.24 8.93 4.18
CA THR A 256 -15.93 8.33 3.03
C THR A 256 -15.05 7.41 2.19
N GLY A 257 -13.77 7.26 2.55
CA GLY A 257 -12.82 6.43 1.80
C GLY A 257 -13.20 4.95 1.81
N VAL A 258 -13.18 4.30 0.64
CA VAL A 258 -13.60 2.92 0.45
C VAL A 258 -12.45 2.05 -0.01
N GLN A 259 -12.33 0.87 0.59
CA GLN A 259 -11.47 -0.18 0.07
C GLN A 259 -12.26 -1.09 -0.87
N ARG A 260 -11.90 -1.09 -2.14
CA ARG A 260 -12.45 -1.99 -3.16
C ARG A 260 -11.68 -3.30 -3.23
N GLY A 261 -12.34 -4.37 -3.66
CA GLY A 261 -11.68 -5.65 -3.91
C GLY A 261 -12.63 -6.82 -4.03
N SER A 262 -12.07 -8.01 -4.12
CA SER A 262 -12.78 -9.28 -4.29
C SER A 262 -12.94 -10.01 -2.95
N VAL A 263 -14.08 -10.67 -2.78
CA VAL A 263 -14.34 -11.65 -1.71
C VAL A 263 -14.41 -13.09 -2.25
N MET A 264 -14.02 -13.30 -3.50
CA MET A 264 -13.99 -14.63 -4.11
C MET A 264 -13.09 -15.56 -3.29
N ASP A 265 -13.59 -16.72 -2.93
CA ASP A 265 -12.80 -17.78 -2.30
C ASP A 265 -11.77 -18.31 -3.31
N MET A 266 -10.71 -18.96 -2.83
CA MET A 266 -9.73 -19.57 -3.72
C MET A 266 -10.43 -20.59 -4.63
N PRO A 267 -10.41 -20.40 -5.95
CA PRO A 267 -11.03 -21.36 -6.86
C PRO A 267 -10.26 -22.69 -6.80
N THR A 268 -10.97 -23.79 -6.87
CA THR A 268 -10.37 -25.12 -6.96
C THR A 268 -9.50 -25.24 -8.22
N TYR A 269 -9.94 -24.58 -9.28
CA TYR A 269 -9.22 -24.48 -10.55
C TYR A 269 -9.00 -23.00 -10.86
N PRO A 270 -7.77 -22.48 -10.73
CA PRO A 270 -7.45 -21.14 -11.17
C PRO A 270 -7.57 -21.06 -12.69
N GLY A 271 -8.00 -19.92 -13.20
CA GLY A 271 -8.16 -19.69 -14.62
C GLY A 271 -9.34 -18.78 -14.94
N ASP A 272 -9.74 -18.79 -16.20
CA ASP A 272 -10.84 -17.98 -16.68
C ASP A 272 -12.19 -18.45 -16.12
N VAL A 273 -13.00 -17.53 -15.61
CA VAL A 273 -14.36 -17.82 -15.12
C VAL A 273 -15.33 -18.23 -16.25
N LEU A 274 -14.98 -17.97 -17.51
CA LEU A 274 -15.73 -18.43 -18.68
C LEU A 274 -15.58 -19.94 -18.93
N THR A 275 -14.53 -20.55 -18.39
CA THR A 275 -14.24 -21.97 -18.52
C THR A 275 -14.09 -22.65 -17.15
N PRO A 276 -15.13 -22.67 -16.31
CA PRO A 276 -15.05 -23.21 -14.96
C PRO A 276 -14.69 -24.70 -15.00
N GLY A 277 -13.78 -25.09 -14.09
CA GLY A 277 -13.31 -26.47 -14.00
C GLY A 277 -12.15 -26.84 -14.93
N VAL A 278 -11.70 -25.90 -15.76
CA VAL A 278 -10.52 -26.05 -16.60
C VAL A 278 -9.46 -25.06 -16.12
N GLY A 279 -8.35 -25.56 -15.63
CA GLY A 279 -7.19 -24.72 -15.32
C GLY A 279 -6.58 -24.16 -16.62
N ALA A 280 -6.08 -22.92 -16.55
CA ALA A 280 -5.29 -22.31 -17.62
C ALA A 280 -3.89 -22.90 -17.67
#